data_993a00d484463848562d0eef22fdb2e2
#
_entry.id   993a00d484463848562d0eef22fdb2e2
#
_cell.length_a   1.000
_cell.length_b   1.000
_cell.length_c   1.000
_cell.angle_alpha   90.00
_cell.angle_beta   90.00
_cell.angle_gamma   90.00
#
_symmetry.space_group_name_H-M   'P 1'
#
loop_
_entity.id
_entity.type
_entity.pdbx_description
1 polymer ?
#
loop_
_entity_poly.entity_id
_entity_poly.type
_entity_poly.pdbx_seq_one_letter_code
_entity_poly.pdbx_strand_id
1 'polypeptide(L)'
;MRECHKDILQRRIIKLVNDLEPEPLLLYFYSKNVIDEDDMDEIQSYNLRRTMSKELILKLMKKGPQAFSNLVDGLQNKQPFLACSLLQEG
;
A
#
# COMPACT_ATOMS: atom_id res chain seq x y z
N MET A 1 -9.57 -2.82 -6.59
CA MET A 1 -9.15 -1.40 -6.78
C MET A 1 -9.57 -0.95 -8.18
N ARG A 2 -10.02 0.29 -8.29
CA ARG A 2 -10.44 0.85 -9.57
C ARG A 2 -9.25 1.05 -10.51
N GLU A 3 -9.51 1.04 -11.82
CA GLU A 3 -8.45 1.22 -12.82
C GLU A 3 -7.70 2.54 -12.66
N CYS A 4 -8.44 3.63 -12.39
CA CYS A 4 -7.78 4.93 -12.20
C CYS A 4 -6.86 4.92 -10.97
N HIS A 5 -7.25 4.21 -9.93
CA HIS A 5 -6.41 4.08 -8.74
C HIS A 5 -5.19 3.21 -9.00
N LYS A 6 -5.35 2.15 -9.79
CA LYS A 6 -4.22 1.31 -10.20
C LYS A 6 -3.22 2.12 -11.02
N ASP A 7 -3.71 2.96 -11.92
CA ASP A 7 -2.85 3.83 -12.73
C ASP A 7 -2.04 4.79 -11.87
N ILE A 8 -2.68 5.38 -10.86
CA ILE A 8 -2.00 6.28 -9.92
C ILE A 8 -0.87 5.54 -9.21
N LEU A 9 -1.17 4.37 -8.68
CA LEU A 9 -0.16 3.59 -7.98
C LEU A 9 0.96 3.15 -8.90
N GLN A 10 0.63 2.76 -10.13
CA GLN A 10 1.63 2.33 -11.09
C GLN A 10 2.59 3.47 -11.45
N ARG A 11 2.09 4.68 -11.62
CA ARG A 11 2.93 5.84 -11.91
C ARG A 11 3.84 6.21 -10.76
N ARG A 12 3.39 5.96 -9.53
CA ARG A 12 4.13 6.34 -8.32
C ARG A 12 4.85 5.17 -7.67
N ILE A 13 4.88 4.01 -8.35
CA ILE A 13 5.36 2.79 -7.71
C ILE A 13 6.81 2.88 -7.27
N ILE A 14 7.66 3.51 -8.08
CA ILE A 14 9.08 3.64 -7.74
C ILE A 14 9.26 4.46 -6.47
N LYS A 15 8.58 5.59 -6.39
CA LYS A 15 8.63 6.43 -5.21
C LYS A 15 8.06 5.73 -3.99
N LEU A 16 6.93 5.05 -4.15
CA LEU A 16 6.30 4.33 -3.05
C LEU A 16 7.21 3.21 -2.54
N VAL A 17 7.79 2.44 -3.45
CA VAL A 17 8.68 1.34 -3.06
C VAL A 17 9.91 1.86 -2.33
N ASN A 18 10.44 3.01 -2.75
CA ASN A 18 11.62 3.59 -2.11
C ASN A 18 11.33 4.21 -0.74
N ASP A 19 10.17 4.85 -0.59
CA ASP A 19 9.89 5.69 0.59
C ASP A 19 8.93 5.05 1.58
N LEU A 20 8.15 4.05 1.16
CA LEU A 20 7.11 3.46 1.97
C LEU A 20 7.70 2.65 3.13
N GLU A 21 7.08 2.79 4.31
CA GLU A 21 7.39 1.93 5.46
C GLU A 21 6.31 0.85 5.53
N PRO A 22 6.61 -0.40 5.12
CA PRO A 22 5.57 -1.41 4.99
C PRO A 22 5.07 -1.98 6.32
N GLU A 23 5.93 -2.13 7.32
CA GLU A 23 5.56 -2.82 8.55
C GLU A 23 4.39 -2.18 9.29
N PRO A 24 4.40 -0.87 9.58
CA PRO A 24 3.25 -0.25 10.23
C PRO A 24 1.98 -0.36 9.40
N LEU A 25 2.12 -0.26 8.07
CA LEU A 25 0.97 -0.35 7.18
C LEU A 25 0.38 -1.75 7.14
N LEU A 26 1.21 -2.79 7.26
CA LEU A 26 0.72 -4.16 7.30
C LEU A 26 -0.26 -4.36 8.45
N LEU A 27 0.10 -3.90 9.64
CA LEU A 27 -0.78 -4.00 10.80
C LEU A 27 -2.06 -3.19 10.60
N TYR A 28 -1.95 -2.00 10.03
CA TYR A 28 -3.10 -1.17 9.74
C TYR A 28 -4.07 -1.88 8.79
N PHE A 29 -3.55 -2.42 7.68
CA PHE A 29 -4.39 -3.11 6.70
C PHE A 29 -5.00 -4.38 7.26
N TYR A 30 -4.26 -5.10 8.10
CA TYR A 30 -4.80 -6.28 8.77
C TYR A 30 -5.99 -5.89 9.66
N SER A 31 -5.84 -4.82 10.42
CA SER A 31 -6.90 -4.36 11.32
C SER A 31 -8.14 -3.90 10.57
N LYS A 32 -7.98 -3.44 9.33
CA LYS A 32 -9.08 -3.00 8.47
C LYS A 32 -9.64 -4.12 7.58
N ASN A 33 -9.13 -5.33 7.72
CA ASN A 33 -9.53 -6.48 6.91
C ASN A 33 -9.26 -6.29 5.41
N VAL A 34 -8.30 -5.45 5.08
CA VAL A 34 -7.86 -5.28 3.68
C VAL A 34 -6.98 -6.46 3.25
N ILE A 35 -6.12 -6.90 4.15
CA ILE A 35 -5.31 -8.10 3.94
C ILE A 35 -5.62 -9.11 5.04
N ASP A 36 -5.41 -10.38 4.74
CA ASP A 36 -5.59 -11.44 5.72
C ASP A 36 -4.24 -11.89 6.29
N GLU A 37 -4.27 -12.87 7.18
CA GLU A 37 -3.06 -13.37 7.84
C GLU A 37 -2.10 -14.00 6.83
N ASP A 38 -2.62 -14.70 5.83
CA ASP A 38 -1.78 -15.32 4.79
C ASP A 38 -1.06 -14.26 3.97
N ASP A 39 -1.76 -13.19 3.58
CA ASP A 39 -1.15 -12.07 2.87
C ASP A 39 -0.05 -11.44 3.70
N MET A 40 -0.32 -11.23 4.98
CA MET A 40 0.63 -10.61 5.89
C MET A 40 1.88 -11.46 6.05
N ASP A 41 1.69 -12.77 6.26
CA ASP A 41 2.81 -13.70 6.39
C ASP A 41 3.66 -13.74 5.13
N GLU A 42 3.02 -13.76 3.97
CA GLU A 42 3.73 -13.76 2.69
C GLU A 42 4.59 -12.51 2.53
N ILE A 43 4.02 -11.34 2.81
CA ILE A 43 4.75 -10.08 2.68
C ILE A 43 5.90 -10.04 3.68
N GLN A 44 5.67 -10.46 4.92
CA GLN A 44 6.69 -10.45 5.97
C GLN A 44 7.80 -11.46 5.72
N SER A 45 7.59 -12.43 4.83
CA SER A 45 8.64 -13.39 4.48
C SER A 45 9.77 -12.78 3.68
N TYR A 46 9.57 -11.62 3.08
CA TYR A 46 10.62 -10.94 2.32
C TYR A 46 11.56 -10.20 3.29
N ASN A 47 12.85 -10.22 2.97
CA ASN A 47 13.86 -9.63 3.84
C ASN A 47 14.11 -8.15 3.57
N LEU A 48 13.84 -7.70 2.34
CA LEU A 48 14.12 -6.33 1.94
C LEU A 48 12.87 -5.47 2.04
N ARG A 49 13.01 -4.28 2.63
CA ARG A 49 11.92 -3.33 2.76
C ARG A 49 11.27 -3.00 1.41
N ARG A 50 12.10 -2.81 0.39
CA ARG A 50 11.59 -2.50 -0.95
C ARG A 50 10.73 -3.62 -1.52
N THR A 51 11.17 -4.86 -1.33
CA THR A 51 10.41 -6.02 -1.79
C THR A 51 9.08 -6.12 -1.06
N MET A 52 9.10 -5.91 0.26
CA MET A 52 7.88 -5.90 1.06
C MET A 52 6.91 -4.83 0.56
N SER A 53 7.41 -3.62 0.33
CA SER A 53 6.59 -2.51 -0.16
C SER A 53 6.00 -2.81 -1.54
N LYS A 54 6.80 -3.35 -2.45
CA LYS A 54 6.34 -3.71 -3.78
C LYS A 54 5.23 -4.76 -3.71
N GLU A 55 5.44 -5.81 -2.96
CA GLU A 55 4.45 -6.89 -2.85
C GLU A 55 3.17 -6.39 -2.18
N LEU A 56 3.30 -5.53 -1.18
CA LEU A 56 2.14 -4.94 -0.53
C LEU A 56 1.29 -4.15 -1.53
N ILE A 57 1.94 -3.29 -2.33
CA ILE A 57 1.23 -2.49 -3.32
C ILE A 57 0.57 -3.38 -4.36
N LEU A 58 1.28 -4.39 -4.87
CA LEU A 58 0.72 -5.30 -5.86
C LEU A 58 -0.48 -6.07 -5.33
N LYS A 59 -0.42 -6.49 -4.07
CA LYS A 59 -1.57 -7.15 -3.45
C LYS A 59 -2.76 -6.21 -3.30
N LEU A 60 -2.51 -4.97 -2.90
CA LEU A 60 -3.58 -3.97 -2.76
C LEU A 60 -4.28 -3.70 -4.09
N MET A 61 -3.54 -3.71 -5.19
CA MET A 61 -4.12 -3.52 -6.52
C MET A 61 -5.14 -4.59 -6.88
N LYS A 62 -4.99 -5.78 -6.31
CA LYS A 62 -5.89 -6.91 -6.57
C LYS A 62 -7.08 -6.97 -5.61
N LYS A 63 -7.11 -6.11 -4.61
CA LYS A 63 -8.18 -6.08 -3.62
C LYS A 63 -9.36 -5.24 -4.12
N GLY A 64 -10.42 -5.18 -3.33
CA GLY A 64 -11.63 -4.46 -3.68
C GLY A 64 -11.46 -2.95 -3.75
N PRO A 65 -12.55 -2.21 -4.08
CA PRO A 65 -12.46 -0.77 -4.32
C PRO A 65 -12.05 0.04 -3.08
N GLN A 66 -12.20 -0.52 -1.88
CA GLN A 66 -11.82 0.16 -0.64
C GLN A 66 -10.31 0.20 -0.42
N ALA A 67 -9.54 -0.59 -1.15
CA ALA A 67 -8.11 -0.75 -0.87
C ALA A 67 -7.34 0.55 -1.06
N PHE A 68 -7.66 1.33 -2.09
CA PHE A 68 -6.98 2.62 -2.31
C PHE A 68 -7.28 3.61 -1.19
N SER A 69 -8.54 3.72 -0.78
CA SER A 69 -8.92 4.60 0.34
C SER A 69 -8.19 4.20 1.62
N ASN A 70 -8.12 2.90 1.90
CA ASN A 70 -7.41 2.41 3.09
C ASN A 70 -5.92 2.68 3.01
N LEU A 71 -5.33 2.58 1.82
CA LEU A 71 -3.92 2.92 1.61
C LEU A 71 -3.67 4.40 1.91
N VAL A 72 -4.51 5.28 1.37
CA VAL A 72 -4.37 6.72 1.61
C VAL A 72 -4.53 7.03 3.09
N ASP A 73 -5.53 6.45 3.75
CA ASP A 73 -5.76 6.66 5.17
C ASP A 73 -4.57 6.19 6.01
N GLY A 74 -4.03 5.02 5.68
CA GLY A 74 -2.86 4.49 6.37
C GLY A 74 -1.65 5.39 6.20
N LEU A 75 -1.43 5.90 4.98
CA LEU A 75 -0.34 6.81 4.71
C LEU A 75 -0.52 8.15 5.42
N GLN A 76 -1.75 8.65 5.49
CA GLN A 76 -2.00 9.90 6.23
C GLN A 76 -1.63 9.78 7.70
N ASN A 77 -1.82 8.61 8.28
CA ASN A 77 -1.47 8.36 9.68
C ASN A 77 0.01 8.12 9.89
N LYS A 78 0.70 7.50 8.92
CA LYS A 78 2.08 7.06 9.09
C LYS A 78 3.07 7.91 8.29
N GLN A 79 2.73 8.24 7.06
CA GLN A 79 3.61 9.00 6.15
C GLN A 79 2.77 9.97 5.32
N PRO A 80 2.30 11.08 5.94
CA PRO A 80 1.36 11.99 5.26
C PRO A 80 1.85 12.54 3.93
N PHE A 81 3.15 12.71 3.76
CA PHE A 81 3.68 13.24 2.50
C PHE A 81 3.43 12.29 1.33
N LEU A 82 3.43 10.98 1.57
CA LEU A 82 3.11 10.02 0.52
C LEU A 82 1.63 10.03 0.17
N ALA A 83 0.77 10.18 1.18
CA ALA A 83 -0.67 10.31 0.94
C ALA A 83 -0.96 11.53 0.09
N CYS A 84 -0.32 12.64 0.41
CA CYS A 84 -0.47 13.88 -0.35
C CYS A 84 -0.03 13.71 -1.80
N SER A 85 1.08 13.01 -2.01
CA SER A 85 1.60 12.72 -3.34
C SER A 85 0.60 11.91 -4.18
N LEU A 86 -0.04 10.92 -3.58
CA LEU A 86 -1.05 10.12 -4.29
C LEU A 86 -2.30 10.93 -4.63
N LEU A 87 -2.74 11.76 -3.70
CA LEU A 87 -3.95 12.57 -3.91
C LEU A 87 -3.76 13.63 -4.98
N GLN A 88 -2.55 14.12 -5.18
CA GLN A 88 -2.25 15.10 -6.23
C GLN A 88 -2.41 14.53 -7.63
N GLU A 89 -2.33 13.22 -7.79
CA GLU A 89 -2.52 12.57 -9.08
C GLU A 89 -3.99 12.54 -9.51
N GLY A 90 -4.87 12.52 -8.54
CA GLY A 90 -6.29 12.43 -8.81
C GLY A 90 -6.95 13.75 -9.08
#